data_01cdce0ef785db39bb7add6eb898e1f7
#
_entry.id   01cdce0ef785db39bb7add6eb898e1f7
#
_cell.length_a   1.000
_cell.length_b   1.000
_cell.length_c   1.000
_cell.angle_alpha   90.00
_cell.angle_beta   90.00
_cell.angle_gamma   90.00
#
_symmetry.space_group_name_H-M   'P 1'
#
loop_
_entity.id
_entity.type
_entity.pdbx_description
1 polymer ?
#
loop_
_entity_poly.entity_id
_entity_poly.type
_entity_poly.pdbx_seq_one_letter_code
_entity_poly.pdbx_strand_id
1 'polypeptide(L)'
;RIRYKGIVCDRCGVEVTEKKVRRERMGHIQLVVPVAHIWYFRSLPNKIGYLLGLPTKKLDSIIYYERYVVIQPGVKAEDGVAEYDLLSEEEYLDILDTLPKDNQYLEDTDPNKFVAKMGAEAIYDLLARLDLDALSYELRHRAGNDASQQRKNEALKRLQVVESFRASRGRNKPEWMIVRIVPVIPPELRP
;
A
#
# COMPACT_ATOMS: atom_id res chain seq x y z
N ARG A 1 5.72 16.57 -42.20
CA ARG A 1 7.12 16.82 -42.53
C ARG A 1 7.70 17.83 -41.51
N ILE A 2 9.03 17.98 -41.46
CA ILE A 2 9.77 18.77 -40.45
C ILE A 2 9.27 20.21 -40.34
N ARG A 3 8.78 20.82 -41.42
CA ARG A 3 8.32 22.21 -41.45
C ARG A 3 7.17 22.56 -40.50
N TYR A 4 6.34 21.59 -40.12
CA TYR A 4 5.17 21.79 -39.27
C TYR A 4 5.28 21.12 -37.90
N LYS A 5 6.40 20.49 -37.58
CA LYS A 5 6.64 19.82 -36.31
C LYS A 5 6.62 20.82 -35.16
N GLY A 6 5.88 20.48 -34.10
CA GLY A 6 5.76 21.28 -32.90
C GLY A 6 4.68 22.39 -32.94
N ILE A 7 3.97 22.55 -34.08
CA ILE A 7 2.82 23.46 -34.14
C ILE A 7 1.65 22.87 -33.35
N VAL A 8 1.11 23.67 -32.45
CA VAL A 8 -0.07 23.32 -31.67
C VAL A 8 -1.29 24.02 -32.25
N CYS A 9 -2.37 23.28 -32.43
CA CYS A 9 -3.63 23.83 -32.90
C CYS A 9 -4.30 24.69 -31.80
N ASP A 10 -4.53 25.97 -32.04
CA ASP A 10 -5.14 26.89 -31.08
C ASP A 10 -6.58 26.52 -30.70
N ARG A 11 -7.28 25.75 -31.56
CA ARG A 11 -8.67 25.35 -31.33
C ARG A 11 -8.78 24.07 -30.47
N CYS A 12 -7.93 23.07 -30.70
CA CYS A 12 -8.07 21.75 -30.08
C CYS A 12 -6.83 21.28 -29.29
N GLY A 13 -5.74 22.08 -29.27
CA GLY A 13 -4.52 21.75 -28.53
C GLY A 13 -3.70 20.58 -29.12
N VAL A 14 -4.06 20.07 -30.29
CA VAL A 14 -3.33 18.95 -30.92
C VAL A 14 -2.00 19.47 -31.48
N GLU A 15 -0.90 18.80 -31.14
CA GLU A 15 0.43 19.05 -31.63
C GLU A 15 0.70 18.26 -32.92
N VAL A 16 1.29 18.92 -33.91
CA VAL A 16 1.76 18.26 -35.14
C VAL A 16 3.08 17.54 -34.86
N THR A 17 3.04 16.21 -34.88
CA THR A 17 4.19 15.36 -34.58
C THR A 17 4.37 14.25 -35.64
N GLU A 18 5.44 13.47 -35.50
CA GLU A 18 5.67 12.30 -36.32
C GLU A 18 4.70 11.17 -35.96
N LYS A 19 4.33 10.33 -36.97
CA LYS A 19 3.41 9.21 -36.77
C LYS A 19 3.88 8.23 -35.68
N LYS A 20 5.18 8.00 -35.56
CA LYS A 20 5.74 7.06 -34.56
C LYS A 20 5.41 7.42 -33.12
N VAL A 21 5.16 8.71 -32.84
CA VAL A 21 4.79 9.20 -31.49
C VAL A 21 3.54 8.52 -30.97
N ARG A 22 2.61 8.14 -31.85
CA ARG A 22 1.40 7.37 -31.46
C ARG A 22 1.69 5.97 -30.93
N ARG A 23 2.90 5.45 -31.18
CA ARG A 23 3.38 4.16 -30.65
C ARG A 23 4.26 4.31 -29.41
N GLU A 24 4.79 5.49 -29.16
CA GLU A 24 5.80 5.74 -28.13
C GLU A 24 5.21 6.47 -26.90
N ARG A 25 4.29 7.41 -27.12
CA ARG A 25 3.72 8.21 -26.03
C ARG A 25 2.69 7.39 -25.22
N MET A 26 3.02 7.17 -23.96
CA MET A 26 2.10 6.60 -22.99
C MET A 26 1.26 7.69 -22.35
N GLY A 27 0.00 7.35 -22.04
CA GLY A 27 -0.86 8.13 -21.15
C GLY A 27 -0.86 7.54 -19.74
N HIS A 28 -1.63 8.17 -18.87
CA HIS A 28 -1.90 7.66 -17.53
C HIS A 28 -3.30 8.05 -17.06
N ILE A 29 -3.83 7.28 -16.12
CA ILE A 29 -5.06 7.60 -15.40
C ILE A 29 -4.70 7.74 -13.94
N GLN A 30 -4.91 8.91 -13.37
CA GLN A 30 -4.79 9.12 -11.93
C GLN A 30 -6.07 8.66 -11.26
N LEU A 31 -5.94 7.69 -10.37
CA LEU A 31 -7.07 7.17 -9.61
C LEU A 31 -7.46 8.14 -8.50
N VAL A 32 -8.76 8.29 -8.26
CA VAL A 32 -9.29 9.09 -7.14
C VAL A 32 -8.95 8.40 -5.82
N VAL A 33 -9.04 7.08 -5.78
CA VAL A 33 -8.71 6.24 -4.63
C VAL A 33 -7.66 5.21 -5.05
N PRO A 34 -6.62 4.99 -4.25
CA PRO A 34 -5.62 3.97 -4.56
C PRO A 34 -6.24 2.56 -4.53
N VAL A 35 -5.65 1.64 -5.30
CA VAL A 35 -6.09 0.24 -5.35
C VAL A 35 -4.92 -0.71 -5.13
N ALA A 36 -5.17 -1.83 -4.48
CA ALA A 36 -4.18 -2.90 -4.33
C ALA A 36 -4.01 -3.65 -5.65
N HIS A 37 -2.76 -3.80 -6.11
CA HIS A 37 -2.49 -4.54 -7.33
C HIS A 37 -2.78 -6.03 -7.14
N ILE A 38 -3.62 -6.59 -8.01
CA ILE A 38 -4.13 -7.96 -7.90
C ILE A 38 -3.01 -9.03 -7.86
N TRP A 39 -1.90 -8.81 -8.53
CA TRP A 39 -0.76 -9.73 -8.53
C TRP A 39 -0.10 -9.89 -7.16
N TYR A 40 -0.23 -8.91 -6.27
CA TYR A 40 0.38 -8.92 -4.94
C TYR A 40 -0.61 -9.20 -3.83
N PHE A 41 -1.89 -9.11 -4.16
CA PHE A 41 -3.00 -9.31 -3.21
C PHE A 41 -3.72 -10.66 -3.39
N ARG A 42 -3.98 -11.09 -4.64
CA ARG A 42 -4.73 -12.33 -4.93
C ARG A 42 -3.86 -13.52 -5.34
N SER A 43 -2.60 -13.30 -5.72
CA SER A 43 -1.70 -14.41 -6.04
C SER A 43 -1.22 -15.14 -4.79
N LEU A 44 -0.84 -16.39 -4.94
CA LEU A 44 -0.19 -17.15 -3.89
C LEU A 44 1.32 -17.25 -4.18
N PRO A 45 2.19 -16.90 -3.23
CA PRO A 45 1.86 -16.33 -1.91
C PRO A 45 1.34 -14.89 -1.99
N ASN A 46 0.43 -14.54 -1.07
CA ASN A 46 -0.03 -13.16 -0.93
C ASN A 46 1.11 -12.28 -0.35
N LYS A 47 1.76 -11.50 -1.20
CA LYS A 47 2.96 -10.75 -0.82
C LYS A 47 2.65 -9.64 0.20
N ILE A 48 1.52 -8.95 0.04
CA ILE A 48 1.06 -7.92 0.98
C ILE A 48 0.82 -8.56 2.36
N GLY A 49 0.11 -9.67 2.38
CA GLY A 49 -0.17 -10.40 3.62
C GLY A 49 1.08 -10.93 4.31
N TYR A 50 2.06 -11.39 3.54
CA TYR A 50 3.33 -11.88 4.08
C TYR A 50 4.18 -10.77 4.68
N LEU A 51 4.22 -9.60 4.05
CA LEU A 51 4.93 -8.43 4.61
C LEU A 51 4.27 -7.94 5.90
N LEU A 52 2.95 -7.74 5.88
CA LEU A 52 2.21 -7.20 7.02
C LEU A 52 1.93 -8.24 8.13
N GLY A 53 2.09 -9.53 7.83
CA GLY A 53 1.70 -10.58 8.78
C GLY A 53 0.19 -10.71 8.94
N LEU A 54 -0.59 -10.27 7.96
CA LEU A 54 -2.04 -10.31 7.97
C LEU A 54 -2.57 -11.47 7.10
N PRO A 55 -3.49 -12.29 7.63
CA PRO A 55 -4.15 -13.31 6.83
C PRO A 55 -5.06 -12.68 5.76
N THR A 56 -5.26 -13.38 4.66
CA THR A 56 -6.03 -12.89 3.50
C THR A 56 -7.42 -12.38 3.88
N LYS A 57 -8.11 -13.06 4.79
CA LYS A 57 -9.44 -12.64 5.25
C LYS A 57 -9.44 -11.26 5.93
N LYS A 58 -8.42 -10.95 6.72
CA LYS A 58 -8.28 -9.62 7.33
C LYS A 58 -7.97 -8.55 6.28
N LEU A 59 -7.10 -8.87 5.32
CA LEU A 59 -6.80 -7.97 4.21
C LEU A 59 -8.04 -7.70 3.35
N ASP A 60 -8.85 -8.71 3.07
CA ASP A 60 -10.12 -8.55 2.36
C ASP A 60 -11.03 -7.54 3.07
N SER A 61 -11.23 -7.71 4.38
CA SER A 61 -12.07 -6.80 5.17
C SER A 61 -11.59 -5.35 5.13
N ILE A 62 -10.27 -5.12 5.10
CA ILE A 62 -9.71 -3.78 5.00
C ILE A 62 -9.88 -3.22 3.59
N ILE A 63 -9.50 -3.96 2.56
CA ILE A 63 -9.47 -3.51 1.17
C ILE A 63 -10.87 -3.25 0.62
N TYR A 64 -11.85 -4.06 1.02
CA TYR A 64 -13.25 -3.91 0.57
C TYR A 64 -14.11 -3.02 1.49
N TYR A 65 -13.49 -2.21 2.34
CA TYR A 65 -14.17 -1.23 3.19
C TYR A 65 -15.19 -1.82 4.19
N GLU A 66 -14.93 -3.04 4.66
CA GLU A 66 -15.75 -3.67 5.69
C GLU A 66 -15.32 -3.27 7.10
N ARG A 67 -14.00 -3.02 7.29
CA ARG A 67 -13.42 -2.68 8.58
C ARG A 67 -12.30 -1.65 8.46
N TYR A 68 -12.17 -0.84 9.52
CA TYR A 68 -10.99 -0.01 9.73
C TYR A 68 -9.84 -0.85 10.24
N VAL A 69 -8.61 -0.47 9.89
CA VAL A 69 -7.40 -1.00 10.52
C VAL A 69 -6.67 0.13 11.23
N VAL A 70 -6.23 -0.16 12.46
CA VAL A 70 -5.42 0.79 13.23
C VAL A 70 -4.01 0.81 12.66
N ILE A 71 -3.61 1.99 12.16
CA ILE A 71 -2.26 2.24 11.65
C ILE A 71 -1.35 2.71 12.78
N GLN A 72 -1.88 3.56 13.65
CA GLN A 72 -1.19 4.09 14.80
C GLN A 72 -2.18 4.26 15.95
N PRO A 73 -2.00 3.57 17.07
CA PRO A 73 -2.92 3.67 18.19
C PRO A 73 -2.82 5.02 18.92
N GLY A 74 -1.65 5.67 18.93
CA GLY A 74 -1.44 6.93 19.60
C GLY A 74 -1.79 6.85 21.10
N VAL A 75 -2.50 7.86 21.59
CA VAL A 75 -2.96 7.91 22.99
C VAL A 75 -3.91 6.75 23.37
N LYS A 76 -4.51 6.09 22.40
CA LYS A 76 -5.39 4.93 22.62
C LYS A 76 -4.66 3.62 22.90
N ALA A 77 -3.34 3.61 22.81
CA ALA A 77 -2.54 2.47 23.24
C ALA A 77 -2.73 2.16 24.73
N GLU A 78 -2.96 3.16 25.56
CA GLU A 78 -3.23 3.00 26.99
C GLU A 78 -4.58 2.32 27.25
N ASP A 79 -5.54 2.48 26.34
CA ASP A 79 -6.85 1.82 26.37
C ASP A 79 -6.83 0.40 25.76
N GLY A 80 -5.67 -0.10 25.37
CA GLY A 80 -5.48 -1.44 24.82
C GLY A 80 -5.65 -1.55 23.30
N VAL A 81 -5.78 -0.42 22.59
CA VAL A 81 -5.81 -0.40 21.11
C VAL A 81 -4.39 -0.63 20.58
N ALA A 82 -4.23 -1.58 19.66
CA ALA A 82 -2.95 -1.93 19.09
C ALA A 82 -2.92 -1.68 17.56
N GLU A 83 -1.72 -1.51 17.03
CA GLU A 83 -1.49 -1.51 15.59
C GLU A 83 -1.99 -2.82 14.97
N TYR A 84 -2.57 -2.75 13.78
CA TYR A 84 -3.23 -3.85 13.05
C TYR A 84 -4.57 -4.34 13.65
N ASP A 85 -5.10 -3.72 14.70
CA ASP A 85 -6.45 -4.01 15.16
C ASP A 85 -7.48 -3.66 14.08
N LEU A 86 -8.49 -4.52 13.93
CA LEU A 86 -9.61 -4.27 13.02
C LEU A 86 -10.79 -3.77 13.83
N LEU A 87 -11.33 -2.62 13.41
CA LEU A 87 -12.45 -1.96 14.06
C LEU A 87 -13.67 -1.97 13.13
N SER A 88 -14.85 -2.20 13.69
CA SER A 88 -16.10 -1.88 13.03
C SER A 88 -16.29 -0.36 12.95
N GLU A 89 -17.26 0.10 12.16
CA GLU A 89 -17.60 1.53 12.11
C GLU A 89 -18.03 2.07 13.48
N GLU A 90 -18.80 1.30 14.22
CA GLU A 90 -19.26 1.65 15.58
C GLU A 90 -18.06 1.79 16.54
N GLU A 91 -17.18 0.80 16.60
CA GLU A 91 -15.96 0.85 17.43
C GLU A 91 -15.03 2.02 17.07
N TYR A 92 -14.93 2.32 15.77
CA TYR A 92 -14.15 3.45 15.30
C TYR A 92 -14.75 4.80 15.76
N LEU A 93 -16.06 4.98 15.65
CA LEU A 93 -16.75 6.18 16.10
C LEU A 93 -16.65 6.36 17.62
N ASP A 94 -16.82 5.27 18.38
CA ASP A 94 -16.67 5.29 19.84
C ASP A 94 -15.25 5.75 20.27
N ILE A 95 -14.23 5.29 19.55
CA ILE A 95 -12.85 5.75 19.79
C ILE A 95 -12.72 7.24 19.49
N LEU A 96 -13.26 7.71 18.35
CA LEU A 96 -13.19 9.13 17.99
C LEU A 96 -13.87 10.03 19.02
N ASP A 97 -15.01 9.61 19.58
CA ASP A 97 -15.74 10.37 20.59
C ASP A 97 -14.97 10.50 21.91
N THR A 98 -14.10 9.55 22.20
CA THR A 98 -13.28 9.52 23.42
C THR A 98 -11.88 10.11 23.22
N LEU A 99 -11.52 10.54 22.01
CA LEU A 99 -10.23 11.19 21.75
C LEU A 99 -10.20 12.62 22.30
N PRO A 100 -9.03 13.11 22.74
CA PRO A 100 -8.82 14.53 22.99
C PRO A 100 -9.15 15.35 21.74
N LYS A 101 -9.85 16.48 21.90
CA LYS A 101 -10.35 17.32 20.79
C LYS A 101 -9.27 17.73 19.79
N ASP A 102 -8.04 17.89 20.25
CA ASP A 102 -6.92 18.34 19.40
C ASP A 102 -6.19 17.18 18.73
N ASN A 103 -6.49 15.92 19.07
CA ASN A 103 -5.78 14.76 18.56
C ASN A 103 -5.86 14.63 17.03
N GLN A 104 -7.03 14.92 16.44
CA GLN A 104 -7.24 14.86 14.99
C GLN A 104 -6.43 15.88 14.19
N TYR A 105 -5.98 16.97 14.84
CA TYR A 105 -5.19 18.05 14.20
C TYR A 105 -3.68 17.84 14.33
N LEU A 106 -3.26 16.80 15.06
CA LEU A 106 -1.85 16.44 15.14
C LEU A 106 -1.32 16.04 13.75
N GLU A 107 -0.03 16.26 13.54
CA GLU A 107 0.65 15.76 12.33
C GLU A 107 0.66 14.22 12.33
N ASP A 108 0.61 13.61 11.15
CA ASP A 108 0.64 12.14 11.02
C ASP A 108 1.96 11.52 11.53
N THR A 109 2.98 12.33 11.72
CA THR A 109 4.27 11.95 12.32
C THR A 109 4.25 11.99 13.83
N ASP A 110 3.24 12.60 14.46
CA ASP A 110 3.14 12.66 15.91
C ASP A 110 2.73 11.29 16.48
N PRO A 111 3.55 10.71 17.38
CA PRO A 111 3.29 9.38 17.94
C PRO A 111 2.00 9.30 18.79
N ASN A 112 1.47 10.43 19.23
CA ASN A 112 0.25 10.49 20.04
C ASN A 112 -1.03 10.50 19.19
N LYS A 113 -0.93 10.72 17.88
CA LYS A 113 -2.09 10.73 16.99
C LYS A 113 -2.67 9.33 16.85
N PHE A 114 -4.00 9.21 17.00
CA PHE A 114 -4.72 8.01 16.61
C PHE A 114 -5.00 8.05 15.09
N VAL A 115 -4.55 7.02 14.38
CA VAL A 115 -4.76 6.88 12.94
C VAL A 115 -5.35 5.50 12.65
N ALA A 116 -6.54 5.47 12.07
CA ALA A 116 -7.15 4.27 11.52
C ALA A 116 -7.77 4.61 10.17
N LYS A 117 -7.63 3.72 9.20
CA LYS A 117 -8.09 3.91 7.82
C LYS A 117 -8.71 2.63 7.27
N MET A 118 -9.39 2.77 6.14
CA MET A 118 -9.95 1.68 5.34
C MET A 118 -9.32 1.64 3.95
N GLY A 119 -9.54 0.54 3.25
CA GLY A 119 -9.19 0.40 1.85
C GLY A 119 -7.71 0.26 1.57
N ALA A 120 -7.35 0.34 0.31
CA ALA A 120 -5.96 0.21 -0.12
C ALA A 120 -5.06 1.35 0.40
N GLU A 121 -5.62 2.50 0.75
CA GLU A 121 -4.87 3.60 1.38
C GLU A 121 -4.33 3.19 2.75
N ALA A 122 -5.13 2.48 3.55
CA ALA A 122 -4.67 1.94 4.82
C ALA A 122 -3.50 0.96 4.64
N ILE A 123 -3.60 0.08 3.66
CA ILE A 123 -2.53 -0.86 3.31
C ILE A 123 -1.27 -0.13 2.84
N TYR A 124 -1.42 0.95 2.05
CA TYR A 124 -0.29 1.79 1.64
C TYR A 124 0.46 2.34 2.85
N ASP A 125 -0.25 2.92 3.81
CA ASP A 125 0.35 3.51 5.00
C ASP A 125 1.06 2.45 5.86
N LEU A 126 0.45 1.28 6.04
CA LEU A 126 1.07 0.17 6.76
C LEU A 126 2.36 -0.32 6.07
N LEU A 127 2.34 -0.46 4.74
CA LEU A 127 3.52 -0.86 3.98
C LEU A 127 4.63 0.20 4.00
N ALA A 128 4.29 1.47 3.93
CA ALA A 128 5.24 2.57 3.97
C ALA A 128 5.96 2.70 5.34
N ARG A 129 5.29 2.27 6.41
CA ARG A 129 5.83 2.29 7.78
C ARG A 129 6.68 1.07 8.13
N LEU A 130 6.74 0.04 7.26
CA LEU A 130 7.50 -1.17 7.54
C LEU A 130 8.99 -0.90 7.66
N ASP A 131 9.58 -1.32 8.78
CA ASP A 131 11.02 -1.50 8.90
C ASP A 131 11.40 -2.92 8.47
N LEU A 132 11.87 -3.04 7.23
CA LEU A 132 12.24 -4.33 6.65
C LEU A 132 13.43 -4.99 7.37
N ASP A 133 14.34 -4.21 7.96
CA ASP A 133 15.49 -4.75 8.69
C ASP A 133 15.04 -5.36 10.01
N ALA A 134 14.22 -4.63 10.78
CA ALA A 134 13.64 -5.13 12.02
C ALA A 134 12.77 -6.37 11.78
N LEU A 135 11.94 -6.35 10.73
CA LEU A 135 11.09 -7.49 10.35
C LEU A 135 11.91 -8.71 9.94
N SER A 136 12.99 -8.51 9.18
CA SER A 136 13.91 -9.60 8.81
C SER A 136 14.54 -10.23 10.05
N TYR A 137 15.03 -9.42 10.98
CA TYR A 137 15.62 -9.91 12.23
C TYR A 137 14.60 -10.72 13.05
N GLU A 138 13.40 -10.21 13.23
CA GLU A 138 12.34 -10.89 13.96
C GLU A 138 11.98 -12.24 13.34
N LEU A 139 11.78 -12.28 12.02
CA LEU A 139 11.42 -13.51 11.31
C LEU A 139 12.55 -14.54 11.35
N ARG A 140 13.82 -14.14 11.28
CA ARG A 140 14.96 -15.04 11.47
C ARG A 140 14.98 -15.64 12.88
N HIS A 141 14.75 -14.82 13.87
CA HIS A 141 14.66 -15.27 15.25
C HIS A 141 13.52 -16.28 15.45
N ARG A 142 12.34 -16.00 14.93
CA ARG A 142 11.18 -16.93 14.97
C ARG A 142 11.47 -18.25 14.24
N ALA A 143 12.06 -18.19 13.07
CA ALA A 143 12.40 -19.37 12.28
C ALA A 143 13.40 -20.28 13.00
N GLY A 144 14.31 -19.73 13.81
CA GLY A 144 15.26 -20.49 14.61
C GLY A 144 14.68 -21.05 15.91
N ASN A 145 13.90 -20.26 16.62
CA ASN A 145 13.58 -20.49 18.03
C ASN A 145 12.11 -20.84 18.34
N ASP A 146 11.18 -20.72 17.38
CA ASP A 146 9.77 -21.07 17.65
C ASP A 146 9.63 -22.57 17.98
N ALA A 147 8.77 -22.90 18.94
CA ALA A 147 8.51 -24.28 19.34
C ALA A 147 7.72 -25.08 18.28
N SER A 148 6.98 -24.41 17.41
CA SER A 148 6.14 -25.03 16.40
C SER A 148 6.83 -25.04 15.02
N GLN A 149 7.00 -26.25 14.45
CA GLN A 149 7.56 -26.39 13.10
C GLN A 149 6.72 -25.69 12.04
N GLN A 150 5.40 -25.65 12.21
CA GLN A 150 4.52 -24.93 11.30
C GLN A 150 4.80 -23.42 11.31
N ARG A 151 4.96 -22.81 12.49
CA ARG A 151 5.30 -21.37 12.63
C ARG A 151 6.69 -21.07 12.11
N LYS A 152 7.68 -21.96 12.31
CA LYS A 152 9.00 -21.82 11.70
C LYS A 152 8.91 -21.77 10.17
N ASN A 153 8.15 -22.68 9.57
CA ASN A 153 7.98 -22.73 8.12
C ASN A 153 7.26 -21.48 7.58
N GLU A 154 6.27 -20.98 8.31
CA GLU A 154 5.57 -19.74 7.96
C GLU A 154 6.52 -18.53 8.04
N ALA A 155 7.31 -18.43 9.10
CA ALA A 155 8.32 -17.39 9.26
C ALA A 155 9.35 -17.42 8.12
N LEU A 156 9.80 -18.60 7.69
CA LEU A 156 10.72 -18.73 6.55
C LEU A 156 10.10 -18.27 5.22
N LYS A 157 8.83 -18.63 4.97
CA LYS A 157 8.12 -18.16 3.76
C LYS A 157 7.95 -16.64 3.73
N ARG A 158 7.61 -16.05 4.88
CA ARG A 158 7.53 -14.60 5.01
C ARG A 158 8.90 -13.94 4.82
N LEU A 159 9.93 -14.52 5.42
CA LEU A 159 11.30 -14.04 5.32
C LEU A 159 11.79 -13.95 3.87
N GLN A 160 11.45 -14.93 3.03
CA GLN A 160 11.81 -14.89 1.60
C GLN A 160 11.27 -13.64 0.89
N VAL A 161 10.03 -13.25 1.18
CA VAL A 161 9.42 -12.04 0.62
C VAL A 161 10.10 -10.79 1.17
N VAL A 162 10.33 -10.72 2.47
CA VAL A 162 11.03 -9.59 3.13
C VAL A 162 12.43 -9.39 2.56
N GLU A 163 13.21 -10.46 2.41
CA GLU A 163 14.56 -10.39 1.85
C GLU A 163 14.57 -9.94 0.39
N SER A 164 13.57 -10.33 -0.40
CA SER A 164 13.43 -9.86 -1.78
C SER A 164 13.24 -8.34 -1.85
N PHE A 165 12.44 -7.76 -0.94
CA PHE A 165 12.27 -6.30 -0.85
C PHE A 165 13.52 -5.62 -0.29
N ARG A 166 14.20 -6.22 0.69
CA ARG A 166 15.48 -5.69 1.21
C ARG A 166 16.55 -5.64 0.12
N ALA A 167 16.70 -6.72 -0.65
CA ALA A 167 17.66 -6.80 -1.75
C ALA A 167 17.38 -5.80 -2.87
N SER A 168 16.13 -5.41 -3.06
CA SER A 168 15.71 -4.45 -4.10
C SER A 168 15.47 -3.02 -3.59
N ARG A 169 15.81 -2.71 -2.34
CA ARG A 169 15.51 -1.44 -1.65
C ARG A 169 15.85 -0.17 -2.45
N GLY A 170 16.91 -0.18 -3.22
CA GLY A 170 17.32 0.98 -4.02
C GLY A 170 16.44 1.26 -5.24
N ARG A 171 15.60 0.31 -5.67
CA ARG A 171 14.80 0.37 -6.89
C ARG A 171 13.35 -0.06 -6.72
N ASN A 172 12.94 -0.47 -5.53
CA ASN A 172 11.61 -0.97 -5.24
C ASN A 172 11.22 -0.65 -3.79
N LYS A 173 9.93 -0.39 -3.57
CA LYS A 173 9.37 -0.11 -2.25
C LYS A 173 8.09 -0.92 -2.04
N PRO A 174 7.84 -1.45 -0.82
CA PRO A 174 6.63 -2.25 -0.53
C PRO A 174 5.33 -1.53 -0.86
N GLU A 175 5.22 -0.25 -0.56
CA GLU A 175 4.03 0.56 -0.81
C GLU A 175 3.69 0.74 -2.30
N TRP A 176 4.61 0.45 -3.23
CA TRP A 176 4.34 0.48 -4.67
C TRP A 176 3.45 -0.66 -5.16
N MET A 177 3.17 -1.64 -4.32
CA MET A 177 2.12 -2.64 -4.60
C MET A 177 0.71 -2.04 -4.57
N ILE A 178 0.58 -0.81 -4.08
CA ILE A 178 -0.65 -0.03 -4.11
C ILE A 178 -0.56 0.98 -5.25
N VAL A 179 -1.49 0.88 -6.20
CA VAL A 179 -1.48 1.65 -7.45
C VAL A 179 -2.31 2.92 -7.28
N ARG A 180 -1.71 4.07 -7.54
CA ARG A 180 -2.37 5.39 -7.60
C ARG A 180 -2.51 5.90 -9.03
N ILE A 181 -1.64 5.47 -9.91
CA ILE A 181 -1.60 5.88 -11.31
C ILE A 181 -1.56 4.63 -12.18
N VAL A 182 -2.51 4.50 -13.11
CA VAL A 182 -2.56 3.40 -14.06
C VAL A 182 -1.96 3.86 -15.39
N PRO A 183 -0.91 3.20 -15.89
CA PRO A 183 -0.35 3.52 -17.20
C PRO A 183 -1.31 3.10 -18.31
N VAL A 184 -1.40 3.94 -19.35
CA VAL A 184 -2.22 3.67 -20.54
C VAL A 184 -1.28 3.53 -21.74
N ILE A 185 -1.35 2.37 -22.41
CA ILE A 185 -0.51 2.08 -23.56
C ILE A 185 -0.81 3.03 -24.74
N PRO A 186 0.19 3.29 -25.60
CA PRO A 186 0.03 4.16 -26.76
C PRO A 186 -1.15 3.75 -27.66
N PRO A 187 -1.84 4.70 -28.31
CA PRO A 187 -3.06 4.43 -29.08
C PRO A 187 -2.91 3.35 -30.18
N GLU A 188 -1.77 3.31 -30.86
CA GLU A 188 -1.53 2.32 -31.93
C GLU A 188 -1.13 0.93 -31.41
N LEU A 189 -0.92 0.75 -30.12
CA LEU A 189 -0.63 -0.55 -29.50
C LEU A 189 -1.85 -1.18 -28.82
N ARG A 190 -2.98 -0.48 -28.84
CA ARG A 190 -4.24 -1.01 -28.28
C ARG A 190 -4.87 -2.00 -29.26
N PRO A 191 -5.37 -3.15 -28.75
CA PRO A 191 -6.09 -4.11 -29.60
C PRO A 191 -7.36 -3.55 -30.18
#